data_eab2cec943e3076e9832f0d220d1e092
#
_entry.id   eab2cec943e3076e9832f0d220d1e092
#
_cell.length_a   1.000
_cell.length_b   1.000
_cell.length_c   1.000
_cell.angle_alpha   90.00
_cell.angle_beta   90.00
_cell.angle_gamma   90.00
#
_symmetry.space_group_name_H-M   'P 1'
#
loop_
_entity.id
_entity.type
_entity.pdbx_description
1 polymer ?
#
loop_
_entity_poly.entity_id
_entity_poly.type
_entity_poly.pdbx_seq_one_letter_code
_entity_poly.pdbx_strand_id
1 'polypeptide(L)'
;MELLNTDIIDRDFELEQKNSKIVMPKTDKTALSMTPSRAPKPDQVLETKGVASIPKLDAEANIGDSKKPKAEMVSKPAVYRSERLEGWLDPDSHSYKGLVTRRPFDGKWDKYGEDIDAVLARFDHRLETSTFVPTNADQVQLSQDLTNAINGILQTVQLPEPLSAQICKDACQLGCTVASLCPASRGVTVKLEIFGENSCSRWHMDNFVGRGIISYTGEVGTVFTRDSNVNFWELQHCGCNEHIIHDMQLVEHVSVGDFFFMKGSKFSHSMSGLIHKSPEKRYHKNGRIVNRLVLKVDVEEGTDEAS
;
A
#
# COMPACT_ATOMS: atom_id res chain seq x y z
N MET A 1 -3.49 4.18 32.35
CA MET A 1 -3.61 3.75 30.94
C MET A 1 -5.02 3.19 30.80
N GLU A 2 -5.96 4.08 30.47
CA GLU A 2 -7.37 3.71 30.33
C GLU A 2 -7.56 3.01 28.98
N LEU A 3 -8.26 1.87 29.03
CA LEU A 3 -8.64 1.10 27.85
C LEU A 3 -9.58 1.96 27.00
N LEU A 4 -9.19 2.22 25.77
CA LEU A 4 -10.02 2.89 24.76
C LEU A 4 -11.32 2.09 24.58
N ASN A 5 -12.43 2.69 24.99
CA ASN A 5 -13.75 2.09 24.91
C ASN A 5 -14.24 2.22 23.45
N THR A 6 -14.08 1.15 22.67
CA THR A 6 -14.49 1.08 21.25
C THR A 6 -16.02 1.29 21.08
N ASP A 7 -16.80 1.11 22.13
CA ASP A 7 -18.27 1.26 22.11
C ASP A 7 -18.74 2.71 21.97
N ILE A 8 -17.88 3.71 22.24
CA ILE A 8 -18.25 5.14 22.12
C ILE A 8 -18.25 5.57 20.65
N ILE A 9 -17.36 5.04 19.84
CA ILE A 9 -17.22 5.41 18.42
C ILE A 9 -18.44 4.94 17.61
N ASP A 10 -19.02 3.79 17.95
CA ASP A 10 -20.17 3.24 17.21
C ASP A 10 -21.49 3.99 17.48
N ARG A 11 -21.65 4.69 18.63
CA ARG A 11 -22.89 5.40 18.95
C ARG A 11 -22.99 6.80 18.36
N ASP A 12 -21.90 7.51 18.23
CA ASP A 12 -21.91 8.87 17.71
C ASP A 12 -22.04 8.91 16.19
N PHE A 13 -21.62 7.86 15.51
CA PHE A 13 -21.71 7.74 14.04
C PHE A 13 -23.16 7.61 13.53
N GLU A 14 -24.05 6.98 14.30
CA GLU A 14 -25.48 6.83 13.92
C GLU A 14 -26.30 8.12 14.07
N LEU A 15 -25.85 9.08 14.89
CA LEU A 15 -26.63 10.28 15.21
C LEU A 15 -26.41 11.44 14.21
N GLU A 16 -25.26 11.54 13.56
CA GLU A 16 -24.96 12.64 12.64
C GLU A 16 -25.53 12.46 11.22
N GLN A 17 -25.79 11.23 10.76
CA GLN A 17 -26.33 11.00 9.42
C GLN A 17 -27.75 11.52 9.20
N LYS A 18 -28.50 11.91 10.24
CA LYS A 18 -29.91 12.34 10.14
C LYS A 18 -30.13 13.82 9.83
N ASN A 19 -29.07 14.67 9.85
CA ASN A 19 -29.30 16.14 9.84
C ASN A 19 -28.71 16.92 8.66
N SER A 20 -28.06 16.35 7.65
CA SER A 20 -27.48 17.14 6.56
C SER A 20 -28.31 17.11 5.26
N LYS A 21 -29.21 18.04 5.12
CA LYS A 21 -29.76 18.48 3.81
C LYS A 21 -28.93 19.69 3.34
N ILE A 22 -28.00 19.51 2.42
CA ILE A 22 -27.19 20.59 1.83
C ILE A 22 -27.68 20.87 0.42
N VAL A 23 -27.96 22.18 0.16
CA VAL A 23 -28.35 22.76 -1.13
C VAL A 23 -27.09 23.00 -1.98
N MET A 24 -27.10 22.51 -3.22
CA MET A 24 -25.99 22.65 -4.19
C MET A 24 -25.99 24.01 -4.89
N PRO A 25 -24.82 24.65 -5.11
CA PRO A 25 -24.68 25.78 -6.03
C PRO A 25 -24.43 25.29 -7.46
N LYS A 26 -25.02 26.02 -8.44
CA LYS A 26 -24.88 25.76 -9.88
C LYS A 26 -23.51 26.18 -10.37
N THR A 27 -22.78 25.32 -11.09
CA THR A 27 -21.50 25.64 -11.72
C THR A 27 -21.68 26.02 -13.19
N ASP A 28 -21.08 27.15 -13.59
CA ASP A 28 -20.96 27.65 -14.97
C ASP A 28 -19.94 26.83 -15.78
N LYS A 29 -20.34 26.49 -17.01
CA LYS A 29 -19.49 25.79 -17.99
C LYS A 29 -18.73 26.81 -18.82
N THR A 30 -17.41 26.88 -18.69
CA THR A 30 -16.54 27.55 -19.65
C THR A 30 -15.64 26.49 -20.31
N ALA A 31 -15.83 26.28 -21.59
CA ALA A 31 -15.09 25.34 -22.41
C ALA A 31 -13.74 25.94 -22.84
N LEU A 32 -12.64 25.25 -22.56
CA LEU A 32 -11.33 25.50 -23.13
C LEU A 32 -10.96 24.40 -24.12
N SER A 33 -10.79 24.82 -25.39
CA SER A 33 -10.38 24.01 -26.49
C SER A 33 -8.87 23.73 -26.44
N MET A 34 -8.46 22.46 -26.44
CA MET A 34 -7.07 22.04 -26.61
C MET A 34 -6.89 21.20 -27.89
N THR A 35 -5.95 21.60 -28.73
CA THR A 35 -5.51 20.95 -29.98
C THR A 35 -4.68 19.70 -29.71
N PRO A 36 -4.77 18.64 -30.53
CA PRO A 36 -4.06 17.37 -30.30
C PRO A 36 -2.59 17.43 -30.75
N SER A 37 -1.69 16.98 -29.89
CA SER A 37 -0.27 16.78 -30.18
C SER A 37 -0.02 15.43 -30.86
N ARG A 38 0.88 15.48 -31.83
CA ARG A 38 1.25 14.50 -32.85
C ARG A 38 2.06 13.33 -32.24
N ALA A 39 1.69 12.09 -32.53
CA ALA A 39 2.40 10.87 -32.17
C ALA A 39 3.76 10.72 -32.90
N PRO A 40 4.79 10.14 -32.25
CA PRO A 40 6.03 9.78 -32.91
C PRO A 40 5.94 8.44 -33.66
N LYS A 41 6.68 8.34 -34.76
CA LYS A 41 6.77 7.16 -35.64
C LYS A 41 7.72 6.11 -35.08
N PRO A 42 7.53 4.81 -35.40
CA PRO A 42 8.44 3.75 -34.98
C PRO A 42 9.67 3.66 -35.88
N ASP A 43 10.87 3.64 -35.26
CA ASP A 43 12.15 3.42 -35.97
C ASP A 43 12.64 1.98 -35.76
N GLN A 44 12.86 1.36 -36.87
CA GLN A 44 13.91 0.46 -37.39
C GLN A 44 14.51 -0.62 -36.46
N VAL A 45 14.28 -1.84 -36.89
CA VAL A 45 14.94 -3.10 -36.51
C VAL A 45 16.41 -3.05 -36.98
N LEU A 46 17.32 -3.31 -36.02
CA LEU A 46 18.73 -3.58 -36.31
C LEU A 46 19.00 -5.10 -36.10
N GLU A 47 19.29 -5.78 -37.20
CA GLU A 47 19.84 -7.13 -37.22
C GLU A 47 21.28 -7.13 -36.71
N THR A 48 21.59 -7.99 -35.74
CA THR A 48 23.00 -8.35 -35.43
C THR A 48 23.23 -9.83 -35.63
N LYS A 49 24.07 -10.11 -36.64
CA LYS A 49 24.74 -11.39 -36.86
C LYS A 49 25.92 -11.55 -35.88
N GLY A 50 26.16 -12.75 -35.39
CA GLY A 50 27.46 -13.07 -34.81
C GLY A 50 27.41 -14.18 -33.77
N VAL A 51 27.46 -15.44 -34.25
CA VAL A 51 27.73 -16.62 -33.41
C VAL A 51 29.23 -16.71 -33.17
N ALA A 52 29.68 -16.73 -31.92
CA ALA A 52 31.01 -17.13 -31.52
C ALA A 52 30.95 -18.27 -30.51
N SER A 53 31.56 -19.36 -30.88
CA SER A 53 31.68 -20.62 -30.15
C SER A 53 32.56 -20.49 -28.87
N ILE A 54 32.06 -21.05 -27.77
CA ILE A 54 32.76 -21.15 -26.48
C ILE A 54 33.46 -22.54 -26.43
N PRO A 55 34.75 -22.62 -26.01
CA PRO A 55 35.46 -23.86 -25.84
C PRO A 55 35.08 -24.58 -24.54
N LYS A 56 34.99 -25.91 -24.60
CA LYS A 56 34.86 -26.81 -23.46
C LYS A 56 36.20 -26.84 -22.68
N LEU A 57 36.09 -26.67 -21.38
CA LEU A 57 37.16 -26.99 -20.43
C LEU A 57 36.65 -28.15 -19.53
N ASP A 58 37.28 -29.30 -19.73
CA ASP A 58 37.23 -30.44 -18.83
C ASP A 58 38.08 -30.14 -17.61
N ALA A 59 37.54 -30.34 -16.44
CA ALA A 59 38.33 -30.49 -15.20
C ALA A 59 37.57 -31.36 -14.21
N GLU A 60 37.94 -32.62 -14.16
CA GLU A 60 37.76 -33.48 -13.00
C GLU A 60 38.55 -32.92 -11.82
N ALA A 61 37.94 -32.84 -10.63
CA ALA A 61 38.62 -33.17 -9.36
C ALA A 61 37.75 -32.96 -8.13
N ASN A 62 37.72 -34.00 -7.34
CA ASN A 62 37.67 -34.03 -5.88
C ASN A 62 36.32 -34.02 -5.17
N ILE A 63 35.89 -35.23 -4.88
CA ILE A 63 34.98 -35.64 -3.81
C ILE A 63 35.71 -35.48 -2.47
N GLY A 64 35.14 -34.72 -1.54
CA GLY A 64 35.57 -34.73 -0.15
C GLY A 64 35.21 -33.44 0.56
N ASP A 65 33.99 -33.30 1.06
CA ASP A 65 33.87 -32.90 2.45
C ASP A 65 32.40 -32.99 2.90
N SER A 66 32.18 -33.75 3.95
CA SER A 66 30.91 -33.92 4.63
C SER A 66 30.56 -32.62 5.35
N LYS A 67 29.82 -31.72 4.69
CA LYS A 67 29.21 -30.56 5.34
C LYS A 67 28.12 -31.07 6.26
N LYS A 68 28.36 -31.05 7.57
CA LYS A 68 27.31 -31.06 8.60
C LYS A 68 26.20 -30.08 8.20
N PRO A 69 24.92 -30.42 8.33
CA PRO A 69 23.85 -29.47 8.08
C PRO A 69 24.07 -28.26 8.99
N LYS A 70 24.33 -27.08 8.41
CA LYS A 70 24.25 -25.83 9.14
C LYS A 70 22.85 -25.78 9.73
N ALA A 71 22.77 -25.68 11.06
CA ALA A 71 21.52 -25.39 11.73
C ALA A 71 20.86 -24.22 11.02
N GLU A 72 19.74 -24.47 10.42
CA GLU A 72 18.95 -23.48 9.70
C GLU A 72 18.54 -22.42 10.73
N MET A 73 19.25 -21.31 10.75
CA MET A 73 18.86 -20.16 11.56
C MET A 73 17.50 -19.72 11.01
N VAL A 74 16.42 -20.09 11.69
CA VAL A 74 15.07 -19.66 11.39
C VAL A 74 15.08 -18.13 11.43
N SER A 75 15.19 -17.50 10.28
CA SER A 75 15.24 -16.05 10.18
C SER A 75 13.89 -15.47 10.64
N LYS A 76 13.94 -14.40 11.43
CA LYS A 76 12.76 -13.72 11.95
C LYS A 76 11.80 -13.35 10.80
N PRO A 77 10.47 -13.52 10.98
CA PRO A 77 9.47 -13.04 10.01
C PRO A 77 9.64 -11.55 9.70
N ALA A 78 9.33 -11.12 8.47
CA ALA A 78 9.39 -9.71 8.08
C ALA A 78 8.30 -8.87 8.75
N VAL A 79 7.16 -9.50 9.06
CA VAL A 79 5.97 -8.83 9.60
C VAL A 79 5.52 -9.43 10.92
N TYR A 80 5.05 -8.55 11.81
CA TYR A 80 4.32 -8.89 13.02
C TYR A 80 2.85 -9.07 12.67
N ARG A 81 2.22 -10.11 13.22
CA ARG A 81 0.80 -10.41 12.98
C ARG A 81 0.05 -10.32 14.30
N SER A 82 -1.01 -9.52 14.33
CA SER A 82 -1.89 -9.38 15.47
C SER A 82 -3.35 -9.56 15.06
N GLU A 83 -4.21 -9.88 16.04
CA GLU A 83 -5.65 -10.00 15.82
C GLU A 83 -6.37 -8.64 15.88
N ARG A 84 -5.72 -7.62 16.47
CA ARG A 84 -6.27 -6.28 16.67
C ARG A 84 -5.21 -5.22 16.41
N LEU A 85 -5.65 -4.03 15.98
CA LEU A 85 -4.77 -2.90 15.66
C LEU A 85 -3.96 -2.43 16.86
N GLU A 86 -4.50 -2.50 18.07
CA GLU A 86 -3.80 -2.12 19.28
C GLU A 86 -2.53 -2.94 19.51
N GLY A 87 -2.49 -4.20 19.05
CA GLY A 87 -1.29 -5.04 19.09
C GLY A 87 -0.11 -4.46 18.28
N TRP A 88 -0.33 -3.50 17.39
CA TRP A 88 0.75 -2.81 16.71
C TRP A 88 1.57 -1.91 17.64
N LEU A 89 0.96 -1.48 18.74
CA LEU A 89 1.61 -0.63 19.75
C LEU A 89 2.41 -1.45 20.78
N ASP A 90 2.36 -2.76 20.70
CA ASP A 90 3.13 -3.63 21.59
C ASP A 90 4.64 -3.46 21.32
N PRO A 91 5.48 -3.47 22.39
CA PRO A 91 6.94 -3.35 22.22
C PRO A 91 7.54 -4.39 21.27
N ASP A 92 6.99 -5.60 21.25
CA ASP A 92 7.46 -6.69 20.39
C ASP A 92 7.29 -6.37 18.89
N SER A 93 6.28 -5.57 18.53
CA SER A 93 6.01 -5.16 17.15
C SER A 93 7.11 -4.26 16.58
N HIS A 94 7.84 -3.53 17.44
CA HIS A 94 8.81 -2.51 17.03
C HIS A 94 9.96 -3.09 16.21
N SER A 95 10.31 -4.35 16.44
CA SER A 95 11.41 -5.03 15.77
C SER A 95 11.07 -5.61 14.39
N TYR A 96 9.81 -5.47 13.93
CA TYR A 96 9.35 -5.93 12.63
C TYR A 96 9.23 -4.75 11.65
N LYS A 97 9.41 -5.03 10.37
CA LYS A 97 9.33 -4.04 9.30
C LYS A 97 7.92 -3.79 8.79
N GLY A 98 7.03 -4.73 9.01
CA GLY A 98 5.61 -4.62 8.71
C GLY A 98 4.75 -5.11 9.85
N LEU A 99 3.53 -4.58 9.96
CA LEU A 99 2.53 -4.95 10.95
C LEU A 99 1.24 -5.29 10.22
N VAL A 100 0.66 -6.47 10.51
CA VAL A 100 -0.58 -6.96 9.87
C VAL A 100 -1.61 -7.25 10.94
N THR A 101 -2.82 -6.75 10.74
CA THR A 101 -4.00 -7.19 11.49
C THR A 101 -4.98 -7.84 10.52
N ARG A 102 -5.22 -9.12 10.73
CA ARG A 102 -6.21 -9.87 9.97
C ARG A 102 -7.60 -9.49 10.40
N ARG A 103 -8.50 -9.42 9.45
CA ARG A 103 -9.93 -9.34 9.73
C ARG A 103 -10.72 -10.29 8.82
N PRO A 104 -11.87 -10.77 9.27
CA PRO A 104 -12.73 -11.59 8.43
C PRO A 104 -13.11 -10.81 7.17
N PHE A 105 -12.76 -11.35 6.03
CA PHE A 105 -13.11 -10.80 4.73
C PHE A 105 -14.02 -11.80 4.02
N ASP A 106 -15.23 -11.38 3.72
CA ASP A 106 -16.25 -12.21 3.12
C ASP A 106 -16.38 -12.04 1.58
N GLY A 107 -15.40 -11.38 0.97
CA GLY A 107 -15.37 -11.11 -0.47
C GLY A 107 -16.46 -10.15 -0.96
N LYS A 108 -17.25 -9.56 -0.04
CA LYS A 108 -18.41 -8.75 -0.39
C LYS A 108 -18.08 -7.52 -1.24
N TRP A 109 -16.85 -7.06 -1.21
CA TRP A 109 -16.40 -5.87 -1.93
C TRP A 109 -16.14 -6.12 -3.41
N ASP A 110 -15.87 -7.36 -3.82
CA ASP A 110 -15.67 -7.72 -5.23
C ASP A 110 -16.91 -7.46 -6.08
N LYS A 111 -18.10 -7.48 -5.49
CA LYS A 111 -19.37 -7.10 -6.16
C LYS A 111 -19.37 -5.64 -6.64
N TYR A 112 -18.51 -4.78 -6.12
CA TYR A 112 -18.38 -3.38 -6.53
C TYR A 112 -17.31 -3.16 -7.62
N GLY A 113 -16.77 -4.22 -8.23
CA GLY A 113 -15.75 -4.09 -9.27
C GLY A 113 -16.19 -3.22 -10.45
N GLU A 114 -17.43 -3.36 -10.91
CA GLU A 114 -18.00 -2.54 -12.00
C GLU A 114 -18.15 -1.07 -11.59
N ASP A 115 -18.59 -0.81 -10.33
CA ASP A 115 -18.70 0.55 -9.80
C ASP A 115 -17.33 1.22 -9.72
N ILE A 116 -16.32 0.49 -9.27
CA ILE A 116 -14.93 0.97 -9.21
C ILE A 116 -14.39 1.27 -10.61
N ASP A 117 -14.66 0.42 -11.59
CA ASP A 117 -14.29 0.65 -12.98
C ASP A 117 -15.00 1.89 -13.56
N ALA A 118 -16.27 2.10 -13.22
CA ALA A 118 -17.04 3.28 -13.62
C ALA A 118 -16.47 4.57 -12.98
N VAL A 119 -16.05 4.50 -11.72
CA VAL A 119 -15.36 5.62 -11.05
C VAL A 119 -14.05 5.92 -11.77
N LEU A 120 -13.22 4.91 -12.03
CA LEU A 120 -11.94 5.08 -12.70
C LEU A 120 -12.09 5.73 -14.08
N ALA A 121 -13.10 5.33 -14.85
CA ALA A 121 -13.38 5.93 -16.17
C ALA A 121 -13.71 7.43 -16.09
N ARG A 122 -14.33 7.91 -15.00
CA ARG A 122 -14.61 9.34 -14.78
C ARG A 122 -13.35 10.16 -14.49
N PHE A 123 -12.28 9.53 -14.05
CA PHE A 123 -10.99 10.17 -13.71
C PHE A 123 -9.88 9.81 -14.72
N ASP A 124 -10.23 9.62 -16.00
CA ASP A 124 -9.29 9.28 -17.07
C ASP A 124 -8.38 8.08 -16.75
N HIS A 125 -8.97 7.07 -16.11
CA HIS A 125 -8.30 5.86 -15.66
C HIS A 125 -7.17 6.07 -14.63
N ARG A 126 -7.19 7.22 -13.94
CA ARG A 126 -6.27 7.53 -12.85
C ARG A 126 -7.03 8.23 -11.71
N LEU A 127 -7.30 7.48 -10.63
CA LEU A 127 -7.79 8.08 -9.40
C LEU A 127 -6.67 8.10 -8.36
N GLU A 128 -6.33 9.29 -7.92
CA GLU A 128 -5.49 9.53 -6.75
C GLU A 128 -6.03 10.78 -6.06
N THR A 129 -6.65 10.62 -4.89
CA THR A 129 -7.15 11.73 -4.08
C THR A 129 -6.54 11.65 -2.70
N SER A 130 -6.10 12.79 -2.15
CA SER A 130 -5.42 12.83 -0.87
C SER A 130 -5.78 14.07 -0.06
N THR A 131 -5.73 13.93 1.27
CA THR A 131 -5.92 15.03 2.22
C THR A 131 -4.96 14.86 3.40
N PHE A 132 -4.25 15.94 3.74
CA PHE A 132 -3.37 15.99 4.90
C PHE A 132 -4.18 16.24 6.18
N VAL A 133 -3.83 15.50 7.26
CA VAL A 133 -4.41 15.61 8.60
C VAL A 133 -3.29 15.75 9.63
N PRO A 134 -3.23 16.87 10.41
CA PRO A 134 -2.25 17.05 11.47
C PRO A 134 -2.44 16.03 12.60
N THR A 135 -1.36 15.60 13.25
CA THR A 135 -1.39 14.63 14.36
C THR A 135 -1.09 15.26 15.73
N ASN A 136 -0.99 16.58 15.80
CA ASN A 136 -0.72 17.33 17.04
C ASN A 136 -1.98 17.57 17.90
N ALA A 137 -3.15 17.13 17.46
CA ALA A 137 -4.40 17.21 18.20
C ALA A 137 -4.57 16.02 19.17
N ASP A 138 -5.54 16.13 20.09
CA ASP A 138 -5.97 14.97 20.86
C ASP A 138 -6.64 13.91 19.98
N GLN A 139 -6.82 12.69 20.51
CA GLN A 139 -7.33 11.58 19.72
C GLN A 139 -8.76 11.78 19.19
N VAL A 140 -9.60 12.51 19.90
CA VAL A 140 -10.98 12.80 19.49
C VAL A 140 -10.97 13.73 18.29
N GLN A 141 -10.21 14.82 18.38
CA GLN A 141 -10.05 15.77 17.28
C GLN A 141 -9.40 15.10 16.07
N LEU A 142 -8.34 14.28 16.27
CA LEU A 142 -7.70 13.53 15.18
C LEU A 142 -8.69 12.61 14.46
N SER A 143 -9.52 11.88 15.21
CA SER A 143 -10.55 11.01 14.63
C SER A 143 -11.56 11.80 13.80
N GLN A 144 -11.96 12.98 14.27
CA GLN A 144 -12.88 13.87 13.56
C GLN A 144 -12.25 14.43 12.27
N ASP A 145 -11.01 14.88 12.34
CA ASP A 145 -10.29 15.40 11.20
C ASP A 145 -10.06 14.32 10.12
N LEU A 146 -9.74 13.09 10.53
CA LEU A 146 -9.66 11.93 9.63
C LEU A 146 -11.02 11.62 8.97
N THR A 147 -12.10 11.67 9.75
CA THR A 147 -13.47 11.49 9.24
C THR A 147 -13.81 12.55 8.20
N ASN A 148 -13.52 13.81 8.49
CA ASN A 148 -13.78 14.92 7.56
C ASN A 148 -12.94 14.78 6.28
N ALA A 149 -11.66 14.44 6.42
CA ALA A 149 -10.76 14.24 5.29
C ALA A 149 -11.24 13.14 4.35
N ILE A 150 -11.56 11.96 4.88
CA ILE A 150 -12.01 10.83 4.04
C ILE A 150 -13.40 11.08 3.45
N ASN A 151 -14.32 11.71 4.18
CA ASN A 151 -15.63 12.07 3.65
C ASN A 151 -15.52 13.05 2.48
N GLY A 152 -14.63 14.04 2.55
CA GLY A 152 -14.33 14.94 1.43
C GLY A 152 -13.86 14.18 0.18
N ILE A 153 -12.98 13.20 0.35
CA ILE A 153 -12.53 12.32 -0.73
C ILE A 153 -13.70 11.50 -1.30
N LEU A 154 -14.49 10.85 -0.44
CA LEU A 154 -15.59 9.98 -0.84
C LEU A 154 -16.73 10.72 -1.55
N GLN A 155 -17.02 11.96 -1.17
CA GLN A 155 -17.97 12.82 -1.87
C GLN A 155 -17.55 13.09 -3.32
N THR A 156 -16.25 13.26 -3.57
CA THR A 156 -15.71 13.44 -4.91
C THR A 156 -15.76 12.16 -5.73
N VAL A 157 -15.42 11.02 -5.09
CA VAL A 157 -15.28 9.73 -5.77
C VAL A 157 -16.63 9.06 -6.05
N GLN A 158 -17.60 9.22 -5.15
CA GLN A 158 -18.97 8.67 -5.29
C GLN A 158 -18.99 7.14 -5.44
N LEU A 159 -18.38 6.44 -4.50
CA LEU A 159 -18.48 4.98 -4.39
C LEU A 159 -19.84 4.56 -3.82
N PRO A 160 -20.23 3.26 -3.97
CA PRO A 160 -21.42 2.72 -3.30
C PRO A 160 -21.38 2.96 -1.77
N GLU A 161 -22.51 3.32 -1.21
CA GLU A 161 -22.63 3.75 0.19
C GLU A 161 -22.03 2.73 1.19
N PRO A 162 -22.34 1.40 1.13
CA PRO A 162 -21.77 0.47 2.10
C PRO A 162 -20.24 0.37 2.03
N LEU A 163 -19.65 0.55 0.85
CA LEU A 163 -18.19 0.58 0.66
C LEU A 163 -17.60 1.89 1.20
N SER A 164 -18.27 3.02 0.93
CA SER A 164 -17.88 4.33 1.46
C SER A 164 -17.89 4.36 2.99
N ALA A 165 -18.94 3.82 3.63
CA ALA A 165 -19.04 3.74 5.07
C ALA A 165 -17.90 2.88 5.68
N GLN A 166 -17.58 1.74 5.05
CA GLN A 166 -16.46 0.90 5.49
C GLN A 166 -15.11 1.62 5.34
N ILE A 167 -14.89 2.30 4.21
CA ILE A 167 -13.64 3.05 3.98
C ILE A 167 -13.50 4.17 5.01
N CYS A 168 -14.59 4.88 5.35
CA CYS A 168 -14.58 5.92 6.36
C CYS A 168 -14.16 5.37 7.74
N LYS A 169 -14.79 4.28 8.19
CA LYS A 169 -14.45 3.60 9.45
C LYS A 169 -12.97 3.16 9.46
N ASP A 170 -12.51 2.54 8.39
CA ASP A 170 -11.15 2.04 8.25
C ASP A 170 -10.11 3.17 8.24
N ALA A 171 -10.40 4.29 7.58
CA ALA A 171 -9.51 5.45 7.54
C ALA A 171 -9.29 6.05 8.92
N CYS A 172 -10.36 6.14 9.74
CA CYS A 172 -10.24 6.61 11.12
C CYS A 172 -9.43 5.64 11.98
N GLN A 173 -9.75 4.35 11.95
CA GLN A 173 -9.05 3.35 12.76
C GLN A 173 -7.57 3.26 12.37
N LEU A 174 -7.28 3.13 11.07
CA LEU A 174 -5.91 3.05 10.56
C LEU A 174 -5.16 4.35 10.83
N GLY A 175 -5.77 5.51 10.57
CA GLY A 175 -5.16 6.82 10.75
C GLY A 175 -4.77 7.11 12.20
N CYS A 176 -5.66 6.86 13.16
CA CYS A 176 -5.38 7.00 14.59
C CYS A 176 -4.27 6.05 15.04
N THR A 177 -4.29 4.79 14.58
CA THR A 177 -3.25 3.81 14.93
C THR A 177 -1.89 4.19 14.35
N VAL A 178 -1.84 4.61 13.08
CA VAL A 178 -0.60 5.04 12.40
C VAL A 178 -0.03 6.30 13.06
N ALA A 179 -0.87 7.26 13.44
CA ALA A 179 -0.44 8.45 14.19
C ALA A 179 0.17 8.06 15.55
N SER A 180 -0.43 7.11 16.26
CA SER A 180 0.09 6.60 17.54
C SER A 180 1.42 5.84 17.39
N LEU A 181 1.64 5.15 16.26
CA LEU A 181 2.92 4.49 15.94
C LEU A 181 4.05 5.49 15.62
N CYS A 182 3.70 6.67 15.14
CA CYS A 182 4.63 7.68 14.68
C CYS A 182 4.40 9.03 15.37
N PRO A 183 4.55 9.13 16.71
CA PRO A 183 4.19 10.32 17.48
C PRO A 183 5.03 11.56 17.14
N ALA A 184 6.22 11.38 16.55
CA ALA A 184 7.07 12.45 16.08
C ALA A 184 6.70 12.99 14.69
N SER A 185 5.70 12.41 14.02
CA SER A 185 5.22 12.91 12.73
C SER A 185 4.45 14.21 12.89
N ARG A 186 4.49 15.09 11.88
CA ARG A 186 3.65 16.30 11.85
C ARG A 186 2.20 15.99 11.46
N GLY A 187 1.96 14.86 10.83
CA GLY A 187 0.63 14.47 10.37
C GLY A 187 0.63 13.21 9.54
N VAL A 188 -0.53 12.88 9.05
CA VAL A 188 -0.75 11.79 8.08
C VAL A 188 -1.45 12.31 6.85
N THR A 189 -1.17 11.72 5.69
CA THR A 189 -1.92 11.99 4.46
C THR A 189 -2.80 10.79 4.14
N VAL A 190 -4.12 10.99 4.21
CA VAL A 190 -5.11 9.99 3.83
C VAL A 190 -5.28 10.03 2.31
N LYS A 191 -5.20 8.86 1.65
CA LYS A 191 -5.30 8.72 0.20
C LYS A 191 -6.26 7.60 -0.18
N LEU A 192 -7.05 7.84 -1.21
CA LEU A 192 -7.83 6.80 -1.88
C LEU A 192 -7.36 6.70 -3.33
N GLU A 193 -6.90 5.52 -3.72
CA GLU A 193 -6.31 5.28 -5.04
C GLU A 193 -6.95 4.06 -5.70
N ILE A 194 -7.07 4.10 -7.03
CA ILE A 194 -7.40 2.95 -7.84
C ILE A 194 -6.17 2.56 -8.67
N PHE A 195 -5.69 1.36 -8.43
CA PHE A 195 -4.56 0.78 -9.14
C PHE A 195 -5.03 -0.18 -10.22
N GLY A 196 -4.60 0.08 -11.44
CA GLY A 196 -4.74 -0.77 -12.61
C GLY A 196 -3.40 -0.88 -13.32
N GLU A 197 -3.31 -0.33 -14.55
CA GLU A 197 -2.06 -0.29 -15.34
C GLU A 197 -0.92 0.47 -14.65
N ASN A 198 -1.25 1.43 -13.80
CA ASN A 198 -0.33 2.26 -13.04
C ASN A 198 0.28 1.58 -11.79
N SER A 199 -0.07 0.32 -11.51
CA SER A 199 0.48 -0.36 -10.34
C SER A 199 1.97 -0.70 -10.51
N CYS A 200 2.78 -0.38 -9.47
CA CYS A 200 4.20 -0.69 -9.46
C CYS A 200 4.43 -2.14 -9.03
N SER A 201 4.72 -3.02 -9.99
CA SER A 201 5.04 -4.43 -9.73
C SER A 201 6.53 -4.70 -9.47
N ARG A 202 7.36 -3.65 -9.41
CA ARG A 202 8.79 -3.75 -9.12
C ARG A 202 9.03 -3.85 -7.62
N TRP A 203 9.93 -4.73 -7.19
CA TRP A 203 10.41 -4.78 -5.81
C TRP A 203 11.11 -3.48 -5.44
N HIS A 204 10.75 -2.91 -4.30
CA HIS A 204 11.33 -1.66 -3.79
C HIS A 204 11.17 -1.55 -2.28
N MET A 205 11.80 -0.56 -1.74
CA MET A 205 11.64 -0.07 -0.38
C MET A 205 11.21 1.38 -0.46
N ASP A 206 10.17 1.74 0.26
CA ASP A 206 9.66 3.11 0.27
C ASP A 206 10.59 4.05 1.05
N ASN A 207 10.81 5.25 0.51
CA ASN A 207 11.64 6.29 1.12
C ASN A 207 10.77 7.30 1.90
N PHE A 208 10.01 6.81 2.87
CA PHE A 208 9.23 7.62 3.82
C PHE A 208 9.29 6.99 5.22
N VAL A 209 8.61 7.59 6.21
CA VAL A 209 8.54 7.09 7.59
C VAL A 209 7.74 5.80 7.64
N GLY A 210 6.49 5.82 7.20
CA GLY A 210 5.62 4.65 7.21
C GLY A 210 4.33 4.87 6.43
N ARG A 211 3.67 3.76 6.11
CA ARG A 211 2.40 3.73 5.37
C ARG A 211 1.47 2.67 5.91
N GLY A 212 0.29 3.09 6.33
CA GLY A 212 -0.86 2.20 6.49
C GLY A 212 -1.54 1.96 5.14
N ILE A 213 -2.01 0.72 4.88
CA ILE A 213 -2.65 0.37 3.61
C ILE A 213 -3.71 -0.70 3.81
N ILE A 214 -4.83 -0.58 3.08
CA ILE A 214 -5.89 -1.58 2.96
C ILE A 214 -6.27 -1.70 1.49
N SER A 215 -6.28 -2.93 0.96
CA SER A 215 -6.84 -3.23 -0.36
C SER A 215 -8.26 -3.74 -0.19
N TYR A 216 -9.24 -3.15 -0.88
CA TYR A 216 -10.66 -3.55 -0.78
C TYR A 216 -11.07 -4.53 -1.87
N THR A 217 -10.37 -4.54 -2.99
CA THR A 217 -10.65 -5.41 -4.14
C THR A 217 -9.37 -6.02 -4.69
N GLY A 218 -9.52 -7.06 -5.50
CA GLY A 218 -8.42 -7.88 -6.03
C GLY A 218 -8.26 -9.19 -5.27
N GLU A 219 -7.32 -10.03 -5.65
CA GLU A 219 -7.09 -11.34 -4.99
C GLU A 219 -6.18 -11.23 -3.78
N VAL A 220 -5.16 -10.39 -3.85
CA VAL A 220 -4.18 -10.18 -2.80
C VAL A 220 -3.86 -8.70 -2.66
N GLY A 221 -3.44 -8.31 -1.46
CA GLY A 221 -2.92 -6.98 -1.16
C GLY A 221 -1.43 -6.85 -1.50
N THR A 222 -0.70 -6.10 -0.69
CA THR A 222 0.74 -5.88 -0.88
C THR A 222 1.52 -7.18 -0.74
N VAL A 223 2.47 -7.39 -1.65
CA VAL A 223 3.41 -8.52 -1.65
C VAL A 223 4.72 -8.06 -1.01
N PHE A 224 5.30 -8.87 -0.13
CA PHE A 224 6.51 -8.51 0.61
C PHE A 224 7.42 -9.74 0.85
N THR A 225 8.64 -9.48 1.29
CA THR A 225 9.57 -10.54 1.68
C THR A 225 10.53 -10.06 2.77
N ARG A 226 11.27 -11.01 3.36
CA ARG A 226 12.31 -10.75 4.36
C ARG A 226 13.63 -10.34 3.70
N ASP A 227 14.48 -9.59 4.40
CA ASP A 227 15.78 -9.13 3.89
C ASP A 227 16.69 -10.27 3.46
N SER A 228 16.69 -11.39 4.18
CA SER A 228 17.53 -12.55 3.84
C SER A 228 17.15 -13.20 2.50
N ASN A 229 16.02 -12.82 1.93
CA ASN A 229 15.56 -13.28 0.61
C ASN A 229 15.81 -12.26 -0.50
N VAL A 230 16.59 -11.21 -0.23
CA VAL A 230 16.78 -10.09 -1.16
C VAL A 230 18.23 -9.93 -1.54
N ASN A 231 18.50 -9.89 -2.84
CA ASN A 231 19.77 -9.39 -3.38
C ASN A 231 19.70 -7.85 -3.41
N PHE A 232 20.26 -7.20 -2.40
CA PHE A 232 20.24 -5.74 -2.27
C PHE A 232 21.04 -5.03 -3.36
N TRP A 233 22.07 -5.67 -3.92
CA TRP A 233 22.80 -5.08 -5.04
C TRP A 233 21.90 -4.98 -6.28
N GLU A 234 21.19 -6.04 -6.61
CA GLU A 234 20.21 -6.05 -7.72
C GLU A 234 19.04 -5.09 -7.47
N LEU A 235 18.54 -5.02 -6.23
CA LEU A 235 17.48 -4.09 -5.85
C LEU A 235 17.88 -2.64 -6.15
N GLN A 236 19.12 -2.27 -5.90
CA GLN A 236 19.62 -0.89 -6.06
C GLN A 236 20.05 -0.56 -7.48
N HIS A 237 20.53 -1.53 -8.26
CA HIS A 237 21.19 -1.28 -9.55
C HIS A 237 20.39 -1.77 -10.75
N CYS A 238 20.07 -3.06 -10.82
CA CYS A 238 19.37 -3.64 -11.97
C CYS A 238 17.86 -3.47 -11.88
N GLY A 239 17.28 -3.81 -10.75
CA GLY A 239 15.85 -3.75 -10.50
C GLY A 239 15.02 -4.76 -11.27
N CYS A 240 15.61 -5.83 -11.80
CA CYS A 240 14.89 -6.95 -12.39
C CYS A 240 14.34 -7.83 -11.27
N ASN A 241 13.01 -8.00 -11.19
CA ASN A 241 12.36 -8.74 -10.12
C ASN A 241 12.91 -10.17 -9.95
N GLU A 242 13.29 -10.82 -11.03
CA GLU A 242 13.83 -12.20 -11.06
C GLU A 242 15.21 -12.31 -10.41
N HIS A 243 15.99 -11.23 -10.42
CA HIS A 243 17.32 -11.21 -9.82
C HIS A 243 17.33 -10.70 -8.37
N ILE A 244 16.27 -9.97 -7.98
CA ILE A 244 16.16 -9.39 -6.64
C ILE A 244 15.82 -10.45 -5.60
N ILE A 245 14.97 -11.42 -5.93
CA ILE A 245 14.45 -12.41 -4.99
C ILE A 245 15.19 -13.73 -5.15
N HIS A 246 15.76 -14.23 -4.05
CA HIS A 246 16.49 -15.50 -4.04
C HIS A 246 15.54 -16.70 -4.13
N ASP A 247 14.42 -16.66 -3.42
CA ASP A 247 13.46 -17.76 -3.34
C ASP A 247 12.02 -17.21 -3.33
N MET A 248 11.26 -17.52 -4.37
CA MET A 248 9.86 -17.11 -4.50
C MET A 248 8.93 -17.79 -3.48
N GLN A 249 9.33 -18.90 -2.86
CA GLN A 249 8.55 -19.56 -1.80
C GLN A 249 8.57 -18.78 -0.48
N LEU A 250 9.55 -17.88 -0.31
CA LEU A 250 9.67 -16.99 0.85
C LEU A 250 9.00 -15.64 0.63
N VAL A 251 8.30 -15.47 -0.48
CA VAL A 251 7.49 -14.29 -0.76
C VAL A 251 6.11 -14.46 -0.14
N GLU A 252 5.70 -13.48 0.64
CA GLU A 252 4.42 -13.44 1.33
C GLU A 252 3.54 -12.30 0.79
N HIS A 253 2.26 -12.34 1.11
CA HIS A 253 1.32 -11.26 0.78
C HIS A 253 0.35 -10.98 1.94
N VAL A 254 -0.22 -9.79 1.92
CA VAL A 254 -1.33 -9.39 2.78
C VAL A 254 -2.64 -9.77 2.09
N SER A 255 -3.61 -10.24 2.85
CA SER A 255 -4.94 -10.53 2.30
C SER A 255 -5.70 -9.23 2.00
N VAL A 256 -6.61 -9.30 1.03
CA VAL A 256 -7.56 -8.21 0.79
C VAL A 256 -8.42 -8.02 2.04
N GLY A 257 -8.62 -6.76 2.44
CA GLY A 257 -9.35 -6.41 3.64
C GLY A 257 -8.50 -6.30 4.90
N ASP A 258 -7.31 -6.88 4.97
CA ASP A 258 -6.44 -6.76 6.14
C ASP A 258 -5.89 -5.35 6.30
N PHE A 259 -5.70 -4.92 7.53
CA PHE A 259 -4.89 -3.75 7.85
C PHE A 259 -3.41 -4.10 7.74
N PHE A 260 -2.66 -3.25 7.11
CA PHE A 260 -1.24 -3.40 6.94
C PHE A 260 -0.50 -2.08 7.16
N PHE A 261 0.56 -2.09 7.97
CA PHE A 261 1.48 -0.97 8.10
C PHE A 261 2.88 -1.39 7.65
N MET A 262 3.47 -0.61 6.77
CA MET A 262 4.83 -0.78 6.28
C MET A 262 5.72 0.32 6.83
N LYS A 263 6.83 -0.05 7.45
CA LYS A 263 7.89 0.87 7.84
C LYS A 263 8.75 1.17 6.61
N GLY A 264 8.92 2.45 6.31
CA GLY A 264 9.81 2.93 5.26
C GLY A 264 11.26 3.04 5.74
N SER A 265 12.15 3.46 4.86
CA SER A 265 13.58 3.62 5.18
C SER A 265 13.88 4.72 6.21
N LYS A 266 12.93 5.65 6.42
CA LYS A 266 13.05 6.75 7.38
C LYS A 266 12.37 6.48 8.72
N PHE A 267 11.78 5.29 8.92
CA PHE A 267 11.13 4.96 10.19
C PHE A 267 12.10 4.95 11.38
N SER A 268 13.31 4.44 11.15
CA SER A 268 14.37 4.38 12.17
C SER A 268 15.73 4.32 11.48
N HIS A 269 16.73 4.99 12.06
CA HIS A 269 18.12 4.93 11.57
C HIS A 269 18.75 3.52 11.66
N SER A 270 18.22 2.67 12.52
CA SER A 270 18.75 1.30 12.75
C SER A 270 18.08 0.22 11.91
N MET A 271 17.04 0.56 11.14
CA MET A 271 16.25 -0.43 10.41
C MET A 271 15.98 0.05 8.98
N SER A 272 16.30 -0.78 8.00
CA SER A 272 15.83 -0.54 6.62
C SER A 272 14.31 -0.76 6.53
N GLY A 273 13.67 -0.12 5.56
CA GLY A 273 12.24 -0.31 5.30
C GLY A 273 11.89 -1.74 4.84
N LEU A 274 10.61 -2.04 4.78
CA LEU A 274 10.11 -3.32 4.26
C LEU A 274 10.29 -3.40 2.74
N ILE A 275 10.86 -4.51 2.27
CA ILE A 275 10.92 -4.81 0.82
C ILE A 275 9.59 -5.36 0.37
N HIS A 276 8.95 -4.65 -0.57
CA HIS A 276 7.61 -4.97 -1.04
C HIS A 276 7.39 -4.56 -2.49
N LYS A 277 6.24 -4.97 -3.03
CA LYS A 277 5.73 -4.53 -4.32
C LYS A 277 4.21 -4.61 -4.36
N SER A 278 3.60 -3.98 -5.36
CA SER A 278 2.21 -4.28 -5.72
C SER A 278 2.10 -5.73 -6.22
N PRO A 279 0.97 -6.41 -6.02
CA PRO A 279 0.73 -7.71 -6.65
C PRO A 279 0.76 -7.58 -8.17
N GLU A 280 0.96 -8.72 -8.85
CA GLU A 280 0.97 -8.78 -10.31
C GLU A 280 -0.37 -8.30 -10.89
N LYS A 281 -0.28 -7.63 -12.04
CA LYS A 281 -1.46 -7.17 -12.78
C LYS A 281 -2.27 -8.36 -13.25
N ARG A 282 -3.58 -8.25 -13.12
CA ARG A 282 -4.52 -9.26 -13.59
C ARG A 282 -5.46 -8.69 -14.61
N TYR A 283 -5.99 -9.57 -15.46
CA TYR A 283 -6.86 -9.18 -16.53
C TYR A 283 -8.15 -10.00 -16.50
N HIS A 284 -9.27 -9.35 -16.74
CA HIS A 284 -10.52 -10.01 -17.01
C HIS A 284 -10.46 -10.82 -18.31
N LYS A 285 -11.42 -11.72 -18.52
CA LYS A 285 -11.50 -12.53 -19.75
C LYS A 285 -11.58 -11.69 -21.04
N ASN A 286 -12.06 -10.46 -20.94
CA ASN A 286 -12.14 -9.51 -22.06
C ASN A 286 -10.85 -8.70 -22.27
N GLY A 287 -9.76 -9.02 -21.57
CA GLY A 287 -8.46 -8.33 -21.66
C GLY A 287 -8.37 -7.02 -20.89
N ARG A 288 -9.42 -6.55 -20.21
CA ARG A 288 -9.37 -5.37 -19.34
C ARG A 288 -8.65 -5.70 -18.05
N ILE A 289 -7.87 -4.74 -17.55
CA ILE A 289 -7.21 -4.90 -16.25
C ILE A 289 -8.22 -4.95 -15.11
N VAL A 290 -7.92 -5.76 -14.09
CA VAL A 290 -8.64 -5.79 -12.83
C VAL A 290 -8.13 -4.63 -11.96
N ASN A 291 -8.99 -3.66 -11.72
CA ASN A 291 -8.66 -2.51 -10.89
C ASN A 291 -8.78 -2.85 -9.39
N ARG A 292 -7.88 -2.29 -8.60
CA ARG A 292 -7.87 -2.45 -7.14
C ARG A 292 -8.09 -1.12 -6.47
N LEU A 293 -9.08 -1.05 -5.59
CA LEU A 293 -9.32 0.10 -4.72
C LEU A 293 -8.48 -0.05 -3.44
N VAL A 294 -7.74 0.99 -3.11
CA VAL A 294 -6.77 0.98 -2.01
C VAL A 294 -6.88 2.26 -1.20
N LEU A 295 -7.06 2.12 0.12
CA LEU A 295 -6.88 3.19 1.10
C LEU A 295 -5.44 3.18 1.57
N LYS A 296 -4.82 4.36 1.66
CA LYS A 296 -3.50 4.57 2.25
C LYS A 296 -3.54 5.67 3.29
N VAL A 297 -2.69 5.53 4.30
CA VAL A 297 -2.39 6.54 5.32
C VAL A 297 -0.88 6.68 5.38
N ASP A 298 -0.35 7.70 4.72
CA ASP A 298 1.09 7.97 4.66
C ASP A 298 1.49 8.87 5.83
N VAL A 299 2.59 8.53 6.50
CA VAL A 299 3.15 9.34 7.60
C VAL A 299 4.00 10.45 7.03
N GLU A 300 3.67 11.70 7.38
CA GLU A 300 4.41 12.88 7.00
C GLU A 300 5.54 13.17 8.00
N GLU A 301 6.73 13.44 7.46
CA GLU A 301 7.91 13.75 8.29
C GLU A 301 7.67 14.99 9.15
N GLY A 302 8.14 14.95 10.38
CA GLY A 302 8.32 16.16 11.16
C GLY A 302 9.37 17.04 10.48
N THR A 303 9.12 18.34 10.39
CA THR A 303 10.19 19.27 10.04
C THR A 303 11.16 19.30 11.22
N ASP A 304 12.45 19.05 10.99
CA ASP A 304 13.52 19.36 11.94
C ASP A 304 13.62 20.90 12.06
N GLU A 305 12.55 21.54 12.58
CA GLU A 305 12.63 22.92 13.01
C GLU A 305 13.08 22.91 14.47
N ALA A 306 14.32 23.31 14.63
CA ALA A 306 14.98 23.77 15.83
C ALA A 306 15.97 22.80 16.50
N SER A 307 17.16 22.99 16.18
CA SER A 307 18.23 23.04 17.18
C SER A 307 19.09 24.26 16.92
#